data_4c1583997734d47b3260c5bc84351a88
#
_entry.id   4c1583997734d47b3260c5bc84351a88
#
_cell.length_a   1.000
_cell.length_b   1.000
_cell.length_c   1.000
_cell.angle_alpha   90.00
_cell.angle_beta   90.00
_cell.angle_gamma   90.00
#
_symmetry.space_group_name_H-M   'P 1'
#
loop_
_entity.id
_entity.type
_entity.pdbx_description
1 polymer ?
#
loop_
_entity_poly.entity_id
_entity_poly.type
_entity_poly.pdbx_seq_one_letter_code
_entity_poly.pdbx_strand_id
1 'polypeptide(L)'
;MVYFNDALAFGLPNGIGPEVSAMKRAGVDMIVSCFDLNGQKTLAQELQRQGMPDVRILHPNTYDEKFVREADGLFEGDIVQVSFRPFQADPGDSGLADFQKWMGETGAEISEVAMIGWINADIAYQGILAAGPSFTRQSVIDATNKITDFTAGGLVPPIDWTRMHDSPTQADPKTHGPAQECASFVQVKGGKFNLVGGTAEKPFVCWSNANRDWTDPTLTSFD
;
A
#
# COMPACT_ATOMS: atom_id res chain seq x y z
N MET A 1 9.59 3.84 18.34
CA MET A 1 8.94 5.05 17.75
C MET A 1 9.31 6.24 18.63
N VAL A 2 9.85 7.30 18.06
CA VAL A 2 10.35 8.49 18.80
C VAL A 2 9.46 9.74 18.63
N TYR A 3 8.54 9.69 17.69
CA TYR A 3 7.55 10.72 17.43
C TYR A 3 6.27 10.08 16.86
N PHE A 4 5.11 10.57 17.26
CA PHE A 4 3.81 10.15 16.75
C PHE A 4 2.84 11.33 16.76
N ASN A 5 2.01 11.45 15.71
CA ASN A 5 0.90 12.40 15.63
C ASN A 5 -0.17 11.86 14.69
N ASP A 6 -1.36 11.59 15.17
CA ASP A 6 -2.53 11.10 14.42
C ASP A 6 -3.64 12.16 14.25
N ALA A 7 -3.40 13.38 14.72
CA ALA A 7 -4.38 14.48 14.67
C ALA A 7 -4.22 15.39 13.43
N LEU A 8 -3.30 15.06 12.52
CA LEU A 8 -3.04 15.91 11.35
C LEU A 8 -4.11 15.72 10.27
N ALA A 9 -4.47 16.83 9.62
CA ALA A 9 -5.36 16.78 8.47
C ALA A 9 -4.67 16.10 7.29
N PHE A 10 -5.38 15.23 6.57
CA PHE A 10 -4.85 14.34 5.53
C PHE A 10 -4.05 15.06 4.43
N GLY A 11 -4.52 16.23 3.94
CA GLY A 11 -3.82 17.03 2.93
C GLY A 11 -2.86 18.09 3.48
N LEU A 12 -2.67 18.17 4.79
CA LEU A 12 -1.83 19.17 5.45
C LEU A 12 -2.11 20.63 5.02
N PRO A 13 -3.36 21.10 4.99
CA PRO A 13 -3.72 22.41 4.45
C PRO A 13 -3.09 23.57 5.22
N ASN A 14 -2.71 23.36 6.47
CA ASN A 14 -2.07 24.35 7.34
C ASN A 14 -0.52 24.18 7.41
N GLY A 15 0.05 23.31 6.59
CA GLY A 15 1.46 22.95 6.65
C GLY A 15 1.77 21.97 7.79
N ILE A 16 3.07 21.71 8.02
CA ILE A 16 3.55 20.72 9.01
C ILE A 16 4.85 21.20 9.71
N GLY A 17 5.10 22.49 9.72
CA GLY A 17 6.35 23.07 10.25
C GLY A 17 6.65 22.75 11.70
N PRO A 18 5.71 22.94 12.63
CA PRO A 18 5.89 22.63 14.05
C PRO A 18 6.23 21.14 14.29
N GLU A 19 5.54 20.24 13.58
CA GLU A 19 5.72 18.80 13.68
C GLU A 19 7.10 18.37 13.18
N VAL A 20 7.55 18.88 12.02
CA VAL A 20 8.89 18.60 11.50
C VAL A 20 9.95 19.14 12.46
N SER A 21 9.75 20.30 13.10
CA SER A 21 10.65 20.80 14.14
C SER A 21 10.68 19.88 15.37
N ALA A 22 9.56 19.27 15.74
CA ALA A 22 9.52 18.28 16.81
C ALA A 22 10.20 16.97 16.40
N MET A 23 9.97 16.48 15.19
CA MET A 23 10.67 15.31 14.62
C MET A 23 12.18 15.51 14.62
N LYS A 24 12.65 16.69 14.24
CA LYS A 24 14.09 17.03 14.25
C LYS A 24 14.68 16.96 15.65
N ARG A 25 14.00 17.51 16.67
CA ARG A 25 14.44 17.42 18.07
C ARG A 25 14.44 15.98 18.59
N ALA A 26 13.52 15.16 18.12
CA ALA A 26 13.40 13.75 18.49
C ALA A 26 14.41 12.84 17.76
N GLY A 27 15.17 13.36 16.78
CA GLY A 27 16.12 12.58 16.01
C GLY A 27 15.48 11.57 15.07
N VAL A 28 14.34 11.95 14.45
CA VAL A 28 13.65 11.08 13.47
C VAL A 28 14.53 10.94 12.23
N ASP A 29 14.73 9.69 11.78
CA ASP A 29 15.48 9.31 10.59
C ASP A 29 14.60 8.62 9.52
N MET A 30 13.43 8.13 9.93
CA MET A 30 12.43 7.53 9.05
C MET A 30 11.02 7.91 9.48
N ILE A 31 10.14 8.21 8.52
CA ILE A 31 8.74 8.56 8.74
C ILE A 31 7.87 7.53 8.04
N VAL A 32 6.89 6.99 8.75
CA VAL A 32 5.75 6.28 8.16
C VAL A 32 4.58 7.26 8.19
N SER A 33 4.03 7.58 7.03
CA SER A 33 3.00 8.60 6.90
C SER A 33 1.76 8.06 6.19
N CYS A 34 0.61 8.68 6.42
CA CYS A 34 -0.64 8.37 5.76
C CYS A 34 -1.31 9.69 5.33
N PHE A 35 -0.73 10.35 4.33
CA PHE A 35 -1.24 11.58 3.72
C PHE A 35 -1.64 11.32 2.26
N ASP A 36 -2.41 12.22 1.66
CA ASP A 36 -2.58 12.27 0.22
C ASP A 36 -1.29 12.76 -0.49
N LEU A 37 -1.28 12.77 -1.80
CA LEU A 37 -0.13 13.20 -2.60
C LEU A 37 0.33 14.64 -2.25
N ASN A 38 -0.60 15.54 -1.98
CA ASN A 38 -0.29 16.91 -1.62
C ASN A 38 0.33 17.01 -0.21
N GLY A 39 -0.22 16.24 0.74
CA GLY A 39 0.33 16.13 2.09
C GLY A 39 1.73 15.53 2.10
N GLN A 40 1.98 14.49 1.31
CA GLN A 40 3.32 13.91 1.15
C GLN A 40 4.32 14.94 0.59
N LYS A 41 3.91 15.69 -0.43
CA LYS A 41 4.75 16.76 -0.99
C LYS A 41 5.03 17.85 0.03
N THR A 42 4.02 18.27 0.79
CA THR A 42 4.16 19.28 1.85
C THR A 42 5.12 18.82 2.94
N LEU A 43 5.02 17.56 3.38
CA LEU A 43 5.94 16.97 4.36
C LEU A 43 7.37 16.95 3.83
N ALA A 44 7.59 16.43 2.63
CA ALA A 44 8.92 16.31 2.05
C ALA A 44 9.58 17.70 1.83
N GLN A 45 8.83 18.69 1.35
CA GLN A 45 9.31 20.08 1.22
C GLN A 45 9.70 20.67 2.57
N GLU A 46 8.93 20.42 3.59
CA GLU A 46 9.21 20.95 4.92
C GLU A 46 10.43 20.28 5.56
N LEU A 47 10.64 18.98 5.35
CA LEU A 47 11.85 18.26 5.76
C LEU A 47 13.09 18.89 5.12
N GLN A 48 13.06 19.14 3.82
CA GLN A 48 14.17 19.85 3.14
C GLN A 48 14.39 21.25 3.70
N ARG A 49 13.30 22.02 3.87
CA ARG A 49 13.37 23.40 4.40
C ARG A 49 14.00 23.47 5.79
N GLN A 50 13.78 22.46 6.63
CA GLN A 50 14.34 22.38 7.97
C GLN A 50 15.71 21.68 8.05
N GLY A 51 16.30 21.33 6.91
CA GLY A 51 17.62 20.69 6.85
C GLY A 51 17.61 19.24 7.32
N MET A 52 16.60 18.49 6.92
CA MET A 52 16.43 17.04 7.16
C MET A 52 16.31 16.27 5.83
N PRO A 53 17.17 16.50 4.82
CA PRO A 53 17.01 15.88 3.49
C PRO A 53 17.31 14.38 3.49
N ASP A 54 17.93 13.85 4.55
CA ASP A 54 18.30 12.44 4.66
C ASP A 54 17.23 11.58 5.34
N VAL A 55 16.19 12.21 5.90
CA VAL A 55 15.03 11.49 6.45
C VAL A 55 14.26 10.86 5.31
N ARG A 56 13.98 9.56 5.43
CA ARG A 56 13.23 8.81 4.42
C ARG A 56 11.78 8.66 4.83
N ILE A 57 10.90 8.74 3.85
CA ILE A 57 9.46 8.53 4.06
C ILE A 57 9.08 7.17 3.48
N LEU A 58 8.34 6.37 4.26
CA LEU A 58 7.61 5.23 3.76
C LEU A 58 6.19 5.69 3.41
N HIS A 59 5.88 5.71 2.12
CA HIS A 59 4.60 6.14 1.58
C HIS A 59 3.68 4.93 1.35
N PRO A 60 2.41 5.00 1.72
CA PRO A 60 1.44 3.95 1.43
C PRO A 60 0.72 4.13 0.09
N ASN A 61 0.85 5.27 -0.60
CA ASN A 61 -0.05 5.67 -1.70
C ASN A 61 0.56 6.64 -2.72
N THR A 62 1.86 6.61 -2.94
CA THR A 62 2.53 7.50 -3.92
C THR A 62 3.15 6.72 -5.08
N TYR A 63 2.57 5.58 -5.42
CA TYR A 63 3.06 4.75 -6.53
C TYR A 63 2.62 5.33 -7.88
N ASP A 64 3.06 6.55 -8.16
CA ASP A 64 2.81 7.33 -9.37
C ASP A 64 4.13 7.91 -9.89
N GLU A 65 4.62 7.37 -11.01
CA GLU A 65 5.91 7.75 -11.59
C GLU A 65 5.90 9.18 -12.13
N LYS A 66 4.75 9.67 -12.61
CA LYS A 66 4.61 11.05 -13.04
C LYS A 66 4.73 11.99 -11.87
N PHE A 67 4.05 11.69 -10.77
CA PHE A 67 4.10 12.49 -9.54
C PHE A 67 5.53 12.60 -8.98
N VAL A 68 6.25 11.49 -8.85
CA VAL A 68 7.62 11.52 -8.30
C VAL A 68 8.61 12.20 -9.25
N ARG A 69 8.43 12.05 -10.56
CA ARG A 69 9.27 12.72 -11.55
C ARG A 69 9.06 14.24 -11.58
N GLU A 70 7.80 14.70 -11.52
CA GLU A 70 7.44 16.12 -11.50
C GLU A 70 7.83 16.80 -10.18
N ALA A 71 8.11 16.04 -9.14
CA ALA A 71 8.58 16.54 -7.85
C ALA A 71 10.09 16.87 -7.82
N ASP A 72 10.81 16.69 -8.92
CA ASP A 72 12.20 17.12 -9.14
C ASP A 72 13.15 16.71 -8.00
N GLY A 73 13.19 15.41 -7.71
CA GLY A 73 14.07 14.82 -6.70
C GLY A 73 13.62 14.98 -5.24
N LEU A 74 12.46 15.58 -5.00
CA LEU A 74 11.92 15.79 -3.65
C LEU A 74 11.79 14.49 -2.85
N PHE A 75 11.47 13.38 -3.54
CA PHE A 75 11.24 12.05 -2.95
C PHE A 75 12.42 11.09 -3.16
N GLU A 76 13.60 11.59 -3.54
CA GLU A 76 14.75 10.73 -3.82
C GLU A 76 15.13 9.88 -2.61
N GLY A 77 15.14 8.57 -2.79
CA GLY A 77 15.43 7.59 -1.75
C GLY A 77 14.23 7.16 -0.89
N ASP A 78 13.09 7.81 -1.02
CA ASP A 78 11.86 7.40 -0.32
C ASP A 78 11.37 6.03 -0.79
N ILE A 79 10.64 5.34 0.07
CA ILE A 79 10.11 4.01 -0.19
C ILE A 79 8.59 4.10 -0.31
N VAL A 80 8.04 3.39 -1.29
CA VAL A 80 6.60 3.24 -1.46
C VAL A 80 6.22 1.79 -1.23
N GLN A 81 5.25 1.56 -0.34
CA GLN A 81 4.62 0.27 -0.17
C GLN A 81 3.59 0.06 -1.28
N VAL A 82 3.64 -1.10 -1.93
CA VAL A 82 2.73 -1.49 -3.00
C VAL A 82 2.03 -2.78 -2.61
N SER A 83 0.71 -2.80 -2.60
CA SER A 83 -0.10 -3.95 -2.17
C SER A 83 -0.30 -5.01 -3.26
N PHE A 84 0.26 -4.81 -4.44
CA PHE A 84 0.19 -5.72 -5.58
C PHE A 84 1.57 -5.91 -6.22
N ARG A 85 1.69 -6.81 -7.20
CA ARG A 85 2.91 -7.02 -7.99
C ARG A 85 3.29 -5.74 -8.71
N PRO A 86 4.43 -5.09 -8.38
CA PRO A 86 4.82 -3.80 -8.95
C PRO A 86 5.05 -3.88 -10.45
N PHE A 87 4.88 -2.77 -11.15
CA PHE A 87 5.13 -2.68 -12.60
C PHE A 87 6.58 -2.93 -12.99
N GLN A 88 7.52 -2.84 -12.03
CA GLN A 88 8.95 -3.13 -12.17
C GLN A 88 9.29 -4.62 -11.97
N ALA A 89 8.32 -5.43 -11.55
CA ALA A 89 8.51 -6.86 -11.42
C ALA A 89 8.48 -7.55 -12.79
N ASP A 90 9.05 -8.75 -12.86
CA ASP A 90 8.90 -9.61 -14.03
C ASP A 90 7.42 -9.99 -14.19
N PRO A 91 6.78 -9.66 -15.32
CA PRO A 91 5.39 -10.05 -15.55
C PRO A 91 5.21 -11.57 -15.60
N GLY A 92 6.18 -12.32 -16.14
CA GLY A 92 6.12 -13.79 -16.27
C GLY A 92 4.75 -14.25 -16.76
N ASP A 93 4.22 -15.33 -16.15
CA ASP A 93 2.88 -15.85 -16.40
C ASP A 93 1.82 -15.22 -15.46
N SER A 94 2.11 -14.06 -14.88
CA SER A 94 1.17 -13.38 -13.96
C SER A 94 0.19 -12.48 -14.69
N GLY A 95 -0.90 -12.12 -14.01
CA GLY A 95 -1.88 -11.14 -14.50
C GLY A 95 -1.29 -9.74 -14.80
N LEU A 96 -0.04 -9.47 -14.42
CA LEU A 96 0.66 -8.24 -14.80
C LEU A 96 0.88 -8.14 -16.31
N ALA A 97 1.21 -9.25 -16.96
CA ALA A 97 1.35 -9.29 -18.42
C ALA A 97 0.03 -8.94 -19.12
N ASP A 98 -1.08 -9.54 -18.68
CA ASP A 98 -2.41 -9.23 -19.21
C ASP A 98 -2.82 -7.79 -18.96
N PHE A 99 -2.62 -7.30 -17.75
CA PHE A 99 -2.89 -5.89 -17.40
C PHE A 99 -2.14 -4.93 -18.33
N GLN A 100 -0.82 -5.12 -18.46
CA GLN A 100 0.03 -4.26 -19.31
C GLN A 100 -0.40 -4.30 -20.77
N LYS A 101 -0.73 -5.49 -21.28
CA LYS A 101 -1.24 -5.69 -22.64
C LYS A 101 -2.52 -4.88 -22.88
N TRP A 102 -3.53 -5.05 -22.05
CA TRP A 102 -4.83 -4.42 -22.22
C TRP A 102 -4.78 -2.90 -22.01
N MET A 103 -3.96 -2.43 -21.06
CA MET A 103 -3.72 -0.99 -20.91
C MET A 103 -3.07 -0.40 -22.16
N GLY A 104 -2.10 -1.10 -22.76
CA GLY A 104 -1.47 -0.68 -24.01
C GLY A 104 -2.45 -0.67 -25.20
N GLU A 105 -3.30 -1.68 -25.35
CA GLU A 105 -4.29 -1.77 -26.43
C GLU A 105 -5.38 -0.70 -26.33
N THR A 106 -5.77 -0.31 -25.12
CA THR A 106 -6.78 0.73 -24.88
C THR A 106 -6.19 2.14 -24.88
N GLY A 107 -4.86 2.27 -24.84
CA GLY A 107 -4.18 3.55 -24.69
C GLY A 107 -4.39 4.20 -23.31
N ALA A 108 -4.80 3.42 -22.33
CA ALA A 108 -5.01 3.90 -20.96
C ALA A 108 -3.67 4.01 -20.21
N GLU A 109 -3.60 4.94 -19.26
CA GLU A 109 -2.41 5.15 -18.45
C GLU A 109 -2.24 4.03 -17.41
N ILE A 110 -1.05 3.46 -17.34
CA ILE A 110 -0.68 2.51 -16.28
C ILE A 110 -0.47 3.29 -14.98
N SER A 111 -1.29 3.00 -13.98
CA SER A 111 -1.24 3.65 -12.68
C SER A 111 -1.66 2.69 -11.56
N GLU A 112 -1.32 3.05 -10.32
CA GLU A 112 -1.76 2.31 -9.14
C GLU A 112 -3.29 2.16 -9.11
N VAL A 113 -4.02 3.24 -9.36
CA VAL A 113 -5.50 3.24 -9.35
C VAL A 113 -6.06 2.33 -10.44
N ALA A 114 -5.46 2.32 -11.63
CA ALA A 114 -5.88 1.42 -12.72
C ALA A 114 -5.66 -0.05 -12.33
N MET A 115 -4.53 -0.39 -11.70
CA MET A 115 -4.27 -1.76 -11.22
C MET A 115 -5.24 -2.17 -10.11
N ILE A 116 -5.53 -1.29 -9.16
CA ILE A 116 -6.53 -1.56 -8.12
C ILE A 116 -7.90 -1.81 -8.76
N GLY A 117 -8.28 -1.00 -9.76
CA GLY A 117 -9.50 -1.21 -10.54
C GLY A 117 -9.55 -2.57 -11.24
N TRP A 118 -8.44 -2.99 -11.83
CA TRP A 118 -8.29 -4.30 -12.48
C TRP A 118 -8.49 -5.46 -11.50
N ILE A 119 -7.79 -5.42 -10.36
CA ILE A 119 -7.90 -6.44 -9.31
C ILE A 119 -9.32 -6.52 -8.75
N ASN A 120 -9.97 -5.36 -8.53
CA ASN A 120 -11.35 -5.30 -8.06
C ASN A 120 -12.34 -5.85 -9.08
N ALA A 121 -12.10 -5.61 -10.37
CA ALA A 121 -12.92 -6.20 -11.44
C ALA A 121 -12.76 -7.72 -11.49
N ASP A 122 -11.55 -8.22 -11.31
CA ASP A 122 -11.29 -9.67 -11.31
C ASP A 122 -11.99 -10.37 -10.14
N ILE A 123 -11.88 -9.88 -8.91
CA ILE A 123 -12.60 -10.50 -7.77
C ILE A 123 -14.12 -10.44 -7.96
N ALA A 124 -14.65 -9.34 -8.49
CA ALA A 124 -16.07 -9.25 -8.79
C ALA A 124 -16.50 -10.28 -9.84
N TYR A 125 -15.71 -10.46 -10.90
CA TYR A 125 -15.95 -11.44 -11.93
C TYR A 125 -15.89 -12.88 -11.40
N GLN A 126 -14.89 -13.20 -10.59
CA GLN A 126 -14.78 -14.52 -9.96
C GLN A 126 -15.97 -14.80 -9.02
N GLY A 127 -16.43 -13.80 -8.27
CA GLY A 127 -17.62 -13.91 -7.45
C GLY A 127 -18.89 -14.19 -8.25
N ILE A 128 -19.06 -13.54 -9.42
CA ILE A 128 -20.18 -13.79 -10.34
C ILE A 128 -20.12 -15.22 -10.90
N LEU A 129 -18.95 -15.66 -11.34
CA LEU A 129 -18.76 -17.03 -11.84
C LEU A 129 -19.07 -18.07 -10.77
N ALA A 130 -18.60 -17.86 -9.54
CA ALA A 130 -18.85 -18.77 -8.42
C ALA A 130 -20.32 -18.80 -7.99
N ALA A 131 -21.05 -17.69 -8.12
CA ALA A 131 -22.48 -17.61 -7.84
C ALA A 131 -23.35 -18.33 -8.91
N GLY A 132 -22.82 -18.52 -10.14
CA GLY A 132 -23.49 -19.20 -11.23
C GLY A 132 -24.45 -18.32 -12.04
N PRO A 133 -25.14 -18.88 -13.05
CA PRO A 133 -25.85 -18.10 -14.08
C PRO A 133 -27.11 -17.36 -13.58
N SER A 134 -27.65 -17.74 -12.45
CA SER A 134 -28.84 -17.11 -11.86
C SER A 134 -28.46 -16.27 -10.62
N PHE A 135 -27.37 -15.54 -10.70
CA PHE A 135 -26.85 -14.79 -9.57
C PHE A 135 -27.73 -13.60 -9.18
N THR A 136 -27.65 -13.28 -7.90
CA THR A 136 -28.18 -12.06 -7.29
C THR A 136 -27.02 -11.35 -6.60
N ARG A 137 -27.20 -10.09 -6.19
CA ARG A 137 -26.18 -9.39 -5.39
C ARG A 137 -25.75 -10.20 -4.17
N GLN A 138 -26.71 -10.77 -3.44
CA GLN A 138 -26.42 -11.55 -2.23
C GLN A 138 -25.65 -12.82 -2.55
N SER A 139 -26.07 -13.59 -3.58
CA SER A 139 -25.36 -14.83 -3.94
C SER A 139 -23.93 -14.57 -4.43
N VAL A 140 -23.65 -13.44 -5.07
CA VAL A 140 -22.28 -13.04 -5.44
C VAL A 140 -21.44 -12.74 -4.20
N ILE A 141 -21.99 -11.98 -3.24
CA ILE A 141 -21.29 -11.71 -1.97
C ILE A 141 -20.99 -13.02 -1.22
N ASP A 142 -22.00 -13.88 -1.08
CA ASP A 142 -21.86 -15.16 -0.39
C ASP A 142 -20.85 -16.10 -1.08
N ALA A 143 -20.78 -16.05 -2.40
CA ALA A 143 -19.83 -16.82 -3.19
C ALA A 143 -18.41 -16.26 -3.05
N THR A 144 -18.25 -14.94 -3.15
CA THR A 144 -16.95 -14.26 -2.97
C THR A 144 -16.37 -14.55 -1.59
N ASN A 145 -17.19 -14.49 -0.54
CA ASN A 145 -16.76 -14.77 0.84
C ASN A 145 -16.39 -16.24 1.11
N LYS A 146 -16.45 -17.11 0.11
CA LYS A 146 -15.98 -18.50 0.18
C LYS A 146 -14.67 -18.73 -0.56
N ILE A 147 -14.16 -17.75 -1.25
CA ILE A 147 -12.88 -17.84 -1.97
C ILE A 147 -11.74 -17.80 -0.94
N THR A 148 -10.90 -18.83 -0.91
CA THR A 148 -9.82 -18.96 0.08
C THR A 148 -8.43 -18.67 -0.49
N ASP A 149 -8.29 -18.48 -1.81
CA ASP A 149 -7.00 -18.37 -2.49
C ASP A 149 -7.08 -17.40 -3.69
N PHE A 150 -7.57 -16.20 -3.43
CA PHE A 150 -7.63 -15.16 -4.45
C PHE A 150 -6.27 -14.53 -4.67
N THR A 151 -5.76 -14.57 -5.90
CA THR A 151 -4.47 -13.99 -6.27
C THR A 151 -4.52 -12.97 -7.40
N ALA A 152 -5.69 -12.77 -8.02
CA ALA A 152 -5.83 -11.97 -9.25
C ALA A 152 -4.79 -12.37 -10.32
N GLY A 153 -4.59 -13.67 -10.54
CA GLY A 153 -3.55 -14.17 -11.45
C GLY A 153 -2.12 -13.90 -10.98
N GLY A 154 -1.87 -13.85 -9.66
CA GLY A 154 -0.55 -13.57 -9.09
C GLY A 154 -0.20 -12.08 -8.97
N LEU A 155 -1.21 -11.20 -9.15
CA LEU A 155 -1.06 -9.76 -8.89
C LEU A 155 -1.01 -9.43 -7.41
N VAL A 156 -1.70 -10.21 -6.58
CA VAL A 156 -1.67 -10.07 -5.12
C VAL A 156 -1.23 -11.38 -4.48
N PRO A 157 -0.69 -11.34 -3.26
CA PRO A 157 -0.52 -12.55 -2.45
C PRO A 157 -1.86 -13.23 -2.22
N PRO A 158 -1.89 -14.55 -1.93
CA PRO A 158 -3.14 -15.27 -1.68
C PRO A 158 -3.97 -14.61 -0.59
N ILE A 159 -5.22 -14.29 -0.90
CA ILE A 159 -6.19 -13.66 0.00
C ILE A 159 -7.30 -14.66 0.32
N ASP A 160 -7.50 -14.93 1.59
CA ASP A 160 -8.62 -15.72 2.11
C ASP A 160 -9.80 -14.81 2.46
N TRP A 161 -10.78 -14.76 1.56
CA TRP A 161 -11.98 -13.93 1.72
C TRP A 161 -12.92 -14.44 2.80
N THR A 162 -12.79 -15.68 3.27
CA THR A 162 -13.65 -16.20 4.36
C THR A 162 -13.45 -15.46 5.67
N ARG A 163 -12.35 -14.70 5.80
CA ARG A 163 -11.96 -13.98 7.03
C ARG A 163 -11.89 -12.46 6.85
N MET A 164 -11.99 -11.95 5.63
CA MET A 164 -11.72 -10.52 5.35
C MET A 164 -12.78 -9.57 5.95
N HIS A 165 -13.95 -10.08 6.29
CA HIS A 165 -15.04 -9.30 6.88
C HIS A 165 -15.26 -9.58 8.38
N ASP A 166 -14.44 -10.45 8.98
CA ASP A 166 -14.51 -10.71 10.40
C ASP A 166 -13.87 -9.55 11.17
N SER A 167 -14.62 -8.97 12.09
CA SER A 167 -14.06 -7.92 12.95
C SER A 167 -13.17 -8.54 14.02
N PRO A 168 -12.03 -7.94 14.32
CA PRO A 168 -11.22 -8.35 15.47
C PRO A 168 -12.02 -8.18 16.75
N THR A 169 -11.89 -9.12 17.66
CA THR A 169 -12.52 -9.07 18.98
C THR A 169 -11.44 -8.95 20.06
N GLN A 170 -11.81 -8.50 21.27
CA GLN A 170 -10.88 -8.47 22.39
C GLN A 170 -10.39 -9.89 22.78
N ALA A 171 -11.22 -10.91 22.57
CA ALA A 171 -10.88 -12.31 22.84
C ALA A 171 -10.00 -12.91 21.73
N ASP A 172 -10.18 -12.47 20.49
CA ASP A 172 -9.37 -12.88 19.33
C ASP A 172 -9.05 -11.68 18.45
N PRO A 173 -8.03 -10.91 18.78
CA PRO A 173 -7.59 -9.78 17.97
C PRO A 173 -6.94 -10.21 16.65
N LYS A 174 -6.71 -11.53 16.47
CA LYS A 174 -6.11 -12.11 15.26
C LYS A 174 -7.14 -12.67 14.28
N THR A 175 -8.44 -12.59 14.56
CA THR A 175 -9.51 -13.06 13.66
C THR A 175 -9.50 -12.29 12.34
N HIS A 176 -9.02 -11.05 12.36
CA HIS A 176 -8.96 -10.18 11.21
C HIS A 176 -7.70 -10.41 10.40
N GLY A 177 -7.88 -10.59 9.10
CA GLY A 177 -6.79 -10.65 8.15
C GLY A 177 -6.12 -12.02 7.99
N PRO A 178 -5.19 -12.13 7.05
CA PRO A 178 -4.50 -13.37 6.75
C PRO A 178 -3.49 -13.76 7.82
N ALA A 179 -3.21 -15.06 7.95
CA ALA A 179 -2.14 -15.57 8.80
C ALA A 179 -0.74 -15.08 8.37
N GLN A 180 -0.59 -14.74 7.11
CA GLN A 180 0.60 -14.15 6.53
C GLN A 180 0.21 -12.87 5.81
N GLU A 181 0.91 -11.79 6.07
CA GLU A 181 0.79 -10.54 5.30
C GLU A 181 2.00 -10.38 4.39
N CYS A 182 1.77 -9.79 3.23
CA CYS A 182 2.82 -9.53 2.26
C CYS A 182 2.60 -8.14 1.65
N ALA A 183 3.70 -7.48 1.32
CA ALA A 183 3.71 -6.27 0.52
C ALA A 183 4.92 -6.27 -0.41
N SER A 184 4.85 -5.50 -1.46
CA SER A 184 6.01 -5.13 -2.26
C SER A 184 6.47 -3.73 -1.88
N PHE A 185 7.74 -3.45 -2.11
CA PHE A 185 8.31 -2.14 -1.86
C PHE A 185 9.10 -1.67 -3.07
N VAL A 186 8.95 -0.42 -3.40
CA VAL A 186 9.74 0.25 -4.42
C VAL A 186 10.38 1.50 -3.85
N GLN A 187 11.58 1.84 -4.34
CA GLN A 187 12.30 3.04 -3.94
C GLN A 187 12.30 4.04 -5.08
N VAL A 188 12.09 5.30 -4.78
CA VAL A 188 12.27 6.39 -5.73
C VAL A 188 13.75 6.62 -5.97
N LYS A 189 14.18 6.55 -7.23
CA LYS A 189 15.55 6.79 -7.66
C LYS A 189 15.58 7.41 -9.05
N GLY A 190 16.07 8.64 -9.12
CA GLY A 190 16.11 9.39 -10.38
C GLY A 190 14.73 9.64 -10.99
N GLY A 191 13.71 9.87 -10.17
CA GLY A 191 12.34 10.10 -10.59
C GLY A 191 11.62 8.85 -11.13
N LYS A 192 12.13 7.65 -10.83
CA LYS A 192 11.57 6.34 -11.19
C LYS A 192 11.48 5.46 -9.97
N PHE A 193 10.71 4.38 -10.09
CA PHE A 193 10.65 3.35 -9.07
C PHE A 193 11.58 2.18 -9.38
N ASN A 194 12.25 1.68 -8.34
CA ASN A 194 13.08 0.50 -8.39
C ASN A 194 12.61 -0.46 -7.29
N LEU A 195 12.49 -1.74 -7.61
CA LEU A 195 12.08 -2.76 -6.66
C LEU A 195 13.12 -2.88 -5.53
N VAL A 196 12.66 -2.96 -4.29
CA VAL A 196 13.49 -3.20 -3.11
C VAL A 196 12.85 -4.26 -2.20
N GLY A 197 13.66 -4.98 -1.46
CA GLY A 197 13.22 -6.02 -0.52
C GLY A 197 12.83 -7.36 -1.14
N GLY A 198 12.47 -7.39 -2.43
CA GLY A 198 12.17 -8.59 -3.19
C GLY A 198 13.03 -8.71 -4.46
N THR A 199 12.73 -9.68 -5.31
CA THR A 199 13.32 -9.81 -6.67
C THR A 199 12.24 -9.56 -7.72
N ALA A 200 12.66 -9.40 -8.99
CA ALA A 200 11.71 -9.21 -10.09
C ALA A 200 10.71 -10.39 -10.19
N GLU A 201 11.16 -11.62 -9.97
CA GLU A 201 10.32 -12.82 -10.01
C GLU A 201 9.48 -13.00 -8.75
N LYS A 202 10.02 -12.59 -7.58
CA LYS A 202 9.40 -12.70 -6.25
C LYS A 202 9.38 -11.35 -5.56
N PRO A 203 8.49 -10.44 -5.99
CA PRO A 203 8.51 -9.06 -5.51
C PRO A 203 7.93 -8.87 -4.11
N PHE A 204 7.22 -9.87 -3.57
CA PHE A 204 6.58 -9.75 -2.27
C PHE A 204 7.52 -10.10 -1.13
N VAL A 205 7.57 -9.23 -0.15
CA VAL A 205 8.13 -9.48 1.18
C VAL A 205 6.99 -9.88 2.08
N CYS A 206 7.09 -11.04 2.71
CA CYS A 206 6.02 -11.61 3.52
C CYS A 206 6.46 -11.81 4.97
N TRP A 207 5.54 -11.62 5.91
CA TRP A 207 5.74 -11.86 7.33
C TRP A 207 4.55 -12.57 7.95
N SER A 208 4.82 -13.33 9.02
CA SER A 208 3.79 -14.07 9.72
C SER A 208 3.09 -13.18 10.76
N ASN A 209 1.78 -13.23 10.78
CA ASN A 209 0.95 -12.63 11.82
C ASN A 209 0.66 -13.57 12.98
N ALA A 210 1.07 -14.85 12.88
CA ALA A 210 0.76 -15.89 13.88
C ALA A 210 1.43 -15.65 15.24
N ASN A 211 2.56 -14.96 15.27
CA ASN A 211 3.38 -14.72 16.47
C ASN A 211 3.43 -13.23 16.83
N ARG A 212 2.38 -12.50 16.57
CA ARG A 212 2.27 -11.12 17.05
C ARG A 212 2.08 -11.14 18.58
N ASP A 213 3.17 -11.10 19.32
CA ASP A 213 3.18 -10.59 20.69
C ASP A 213 3.01 -9.06 20.63
N TRP A 214 1.88 -8.63 20.04
CA TRP A 214 1.49 -7.26 20.18
C TRP A 214 0.99 -7.06 21.59
N THR A 215 1.86 -6.64 22.45
CA THR A 215 1.45 -5.68 23.45
C THR A 215 1.26 -4.39 22.65
N ASP A 216 0.01 -4.00 22.42
CA ASP A 216 -0.26 -2.62 22.01
C ASP A 216 0.58 -1.73 22.92
N PRO A 217 1.44 -0.85 22.36
CA PRO A 217 2.03 0.16 23.19
C PRO A 217 0.85 0.83 23.89
N THR A 218 0.87 0.86 25.21
CA THR A 218 -0.15 1.55 25.99
C THR A 218 -0.25 2.92 25.36
N LEU A 219 -1.36 3.20 24.68
CA LEU A 219 -1.62 4.52 24.16
C LEU A 219 -1.61 5.41 25.38
N THR A 220 -0.48 6.02 25.67
CA THR A 220 -0.44 7.13 26.60
C THR A 220 -1.35 8.17 25.99
N SER A 221 -2.37 8.58 26.75
CA SER A 221 -3.29 9.63 26.35
C SER A 221 -2.51 10.78 25.72
N PHE A 222 -2.87 11.11 24.50
CA PHE A 222 -2.37 12.30 23.82
C PHE A 222 -3.21 13.45 24.32
N ASP A 223 -2.87 13.99 25.50
CA ASP A 223 -3.37 15.27 25.99
C ASP A 223 -2.56 16.43 25.39
#